data_bcc4e464f7efdf9ca0ba0d6073ad272b
#
_entry.id   bcc4e464f7efdf9ca0ba0d6073ad272b
#
_cell.length_a   1.000
_cell.length_b   1.000
_cell.length_c   1.000
_cell.angle_alpha   90.00
_cell.angle_beta   90.00
_cell.angle_gamma   90.00
#
_symmetry.space_group_name_H-M   'P 1'
#
loop_
_entity.id
_entity.type
_entity.pdbx_description
1 polymer ?
#
loop_
_entity_poly.entity_id
_entity_poly.type
_entity_poly.pdbx_seq_one_letter_code
_entity_poly.pdbx_strand_id
1 'polypeptide(L)'
;MIASDLLRRIRNDLPMPVTIAALGREGPPCKMSEGYFRFVCPRCGEMRATVNPRNNLAHCFSCKKNLNNIDLLISLDYDFLSAVTLLEQWLNQYQTRQATQKTPATPPPP
;
A
#
# COMPACT_ATOMS: atom_id res chain seq x y z
N MET A 1 0.76 -22.90 -0.12
CA MET A 1 -0.53 -22.30 -0.36
C MET A 1 -0.73 -21.10 0.54
N ILE A 2 -1.29 -20.05 0.02
CA ILE A 2 -1.44 -18.82 0.78
C ILE A 2 -2.84 -18.74 1.36
N ALA A 3 -2.94 -18.47 2.64
CA ALA A 3 -4.23 -18.41 3.31
C ALA A 3 -5.01 -17.18 2.84
N SER A 4 -6.30 -17.34 2.61
CA SER A 4 -7.13 -16.21 2.20
C SER A 4 -7.22 -15.15 3.31
N ASP A 5 -7.07 -15.55 4.57
CA ASP A 5 -7.04 -14.61 5.66
C ASP A 5 -5.82 -13.67 5.56
N LEU A 6 -4.66 -14.20 5.19
CA LEU A 6 -3.48 -13.38 5.01
C LEU A 6 -3.69 -12.37 3.88
N LEU A 7 -4.26 -12.82 2.78
CA LEU A 7 -4.50 -11.91 1.65
C LEU A 7 -5.45 -10.79 2.06
N ARG A 8 -6.48 -11.11 2.81
CA ARG A 8 -7.43 -10.11 3.28
C ARG A 8 -6.77 -9.12 4.22
N ARG A 9 -5.92 -9.60 5.13
CA ARG A 9 -5.21 -8.72 6.06
C ARG A 9 -4.27 -7.78 5.31
N ILE A 10 -3.57 -8.29 4.31
CA ILE A 10 -2.69 -7.45 3.50
C ILE A 10 -3.51 -6.34 2.83
N ARG A 11 -4.62 -6.71 2.21
CA ARG A 11 -5.42 -5.71 1.48
C ARG A 11 -6.05 -4.67 2.41
N ASN A 12 -6.44 -5.09 3.60
CA ASN A 12 -7.19 -4.20 4.48
C ASN A 12 -6.33 -3.48 5.51
N ASP A 13 -5.26 -4.12 5.96
CA ASP A 13 -4.51 -3.60 7.10
C ASP A 13 -3.19 -2.93 6.73
N LEU A 14 -2.69 -3.14 5.51
CA LEU A 14 -1.48 -2.48 5.05
C LEU A 14 -1.86 -1.35 4.11
N PRO A 15 -1.77 -0.09 4.55
CA PRO A 15 -2.20 1.03 3.70
C PRO A 15 -1.40 1.13 2.41
N MET A 16 -2.06 1.54 1.34
CA MET A 16 -1.39 1.75 0.04
C MET A 16 -0.22 2.73 0.14
N PRO A 17 -0.33 3.86 0.83
CA PRO A 17 0.82 4.76 0.93
C PRO A 17 2.01 4.12 1.62
N VAL A 18 1.77 3.26 2.62
CA VAL A 18 2.85 2.54 3.30
C VAL A 18 3.51 1.56 2.34
N THR A 19 2.71 0.87 1.53
CA THR A 19 3.23 -0.06 0.53
C THR A 19 4.13 0.67 -0.48
N ILE A 20 3.67 1.81 -0.98
CA ILE A 20 4.44 2.57 -1.96
C ILE A 20 5.73 3.10 -1.35
N ALA A 21 5.67 3.57 -0.09
CA ALA A 21 6.88 4.02 0.60
C ALA A 21 7.87 2.88 0.78
N ALA A 22 7.38 1.68 1.10
CA ALA A 22 8.26 0.52 1.28
C ALA A 22 8.95 0.09 -0.01
N LEU A 23 8.30 0.31 -1.16
CA LEU A 23 8.91 0.02 -2.45
C LEU A 23 10.09 0.95 -2.74
N GLY A 24 10.10 2.15 -2.18
CA GLY A 24 11.18 3.08 -2.37
C GLY A 24 11.36 3.43 -3.84
N ARG A 25 12.58 3.28 -4.33
CA ARG A 25 12.86 3.63 -5.72
C ARG A 25 12.13 2.77 -6.72
N GLU A 26 11.73 1.58 -6.33
CA GLU A 26 11.04 0.69 -7.26
C GLU A 26 9.55 0.97 -7.32
N GLY A 27 9.05 1.82 -6.45
CA GLY A 27 7.65 2.18 -6.46
C GLY A 27 7.36 3.31 -7.42
N PRO A 28 6.09 3.53 -7.72
CA PRO A 28 5.73 4.61 -8.62
C PRO A 28 5.92 5.96 -7.95
N PRO A 29 6.23 7.00 -8.71
CA PRO A 29 6.22 8.35 -8.17
C PRO A 29 4.86 8.68 -7.57
N CYS A 30 4.85 9.43 -6.49
CA CYS A 30 3.62 9.74 -5.79
C CYS A 30 3.64 11.15 -5.25
N LYS A 31 2.45 11.64 -4.89
CA LYS A 31 2.32 12.96 -4.27
C LYS A 31 1.00 13.05 -3.53
N MET A 32 0.91 14.01 -2.63
CA MET A 32 -0.38 14.40 -2.04
C MET A 32 -0.95 15.52 -2.87
N SER A 33 -2.21 15.42 -3.21
CA SER A 33 -2.87 16.43 -4.03
C SER A 33 -4.32 16.54 -3.58
N GLU A 34 -4.71 17.73 -3.15
CA GLU A 34 -6.10 17.99 -2.74
C GLU A 34 -6.58 17.03 -1.64
N GLY A 35 -5.68 16.65 -0.75
CA GLY A 35 -6.03 15.76 0.34
C GLY A 35 -5.99 14.29 0.02
N TYR A 36 -5.64 13.92 -1.20
CA TYR A 36 -5.57 12.53 -1.61
C TYR A 36 -4.15 12.11 -1.96
N PHE A 37 -3.85 10.86 -1.67
CA PHE A 37 -2.58 10.28 -2.07
C PHE A 37 -2.72 9.79 -3.51
N ARG A 38 -1.88 10.32 -4.40
CA ARG A 38 -1.89 9.96 -5.81
C ARG A 38 -0.56 9.40 -6.24
N PHE A 39 -0.57 8.53 -7.22
CA PHE A 39 0.67 7.97 -7.75
C PHE A 39 0.53 7.64 -9.23
N VAL A 40 1.67 7.40 -9.86
CA VAL A 40 1.68 7.04 -11.27
C VAL A 40 1.18 5.60 -11.39
N CYS A 41 0.13 5.40 -12.17
CA CYS A 41 -0.42 4.08 -12.39
C CYS A 41 0.59 3.25 -13.17
N PRO A 42 1.01 2.09 -12.67
CA PRO A 42 2.00 1.29 -13.37
C PRO A 42 1.50 0.69 -14.68
N ARG A 43 0.18 0.71 -14.89
CA ARG A 43 -0.37 0.18 -16.12
C ARG A 43 -0.40 1.18 -17.26
N CYS A 44 -0.73 2.43 -16.97
CA CYS A 44 -0.88 3.43 -18.02
C CYS A 44 0.16 4.56 -17.94
N GLY A 45 0.92 4.63 -16.88
CA GLY A 45 1.95 5.64 -16.76
C GLY A 45 1.48 7.05 -16.41
N GLU A 46 0.20 7.22 -16.10
CA GLU A 46 -0.35 8.53 -15.78
C GLU A 46 -0.44 8.74 -14.27
N MET A 47 -0.23 9.96 -13.81
CA MET A 47 -0.34 10.30 -12.40
C MET A 47 -1.81 10.47 -12.02
N ARG A 48 -2.59 9.43 -12.21
CA ARG A 48 -4.03 9.50 -11.99
C ARG A 48 -4.58 8.42 -11.09
N ALA A 49 -3.72 7.63 -10.48
CA ALA A 49 -4.17 6.63 -9.51
C ALA A 49 -4.31 7.32 -8.16
N THR A 50 -5.48 7.23 -7.56
CA THR A 50 -5.79 7.90 -6.30
C THR A 50 -6.26 6.88 -5.28
N VAL A 51 -5.68 6.95 -4.08
CA VAL A 51 -6.02 6.00 -3.02
C VAL A 51 -7.26 6.44 -2.27
N ASN A 52 -8.20 5.52 -2.10
CA ASN A 52 -9.34 5.74 -1.23
C ASN A 52 -9.00 5.14 0.14
N PRO A 53 -8.80 5.94 1.17
CA PRO A 53 -8.39 5.41 2.47
C PRO A 53 -9.44 4.55 3.15
N ARG A 54 -10.69 4.65 2.75
CA ARG A 54 -11.74 3.86 3.38
C ARG A 54 -11.65 2.39 3.05
N ASN A 55 -11.31 2.06 1.82
CA ASN A 55 -11.24 0.67 1.40
C ASN A 55 -9.85 0.24 0.97
N ASN A 56 -8.89 1.16 1.08
CA ASN A 56 -7.48 0.88 0.74
C ASN A 56 -7.30 0.43 -0.71
N LEU A 57 -8.13 0.94 -1.61
CA LEU A 57 -7.99 0.67 -3.03
C LEU A 57 -7.55 1.93 -3.73
N ALA A 58 -6.76 1.77 -4.78
CA ALA A 58 -6.41 2.87 -5.66
C ALA A 58 -7.26 2.76 -6.92
N HIS A 59 -7.77 3.87 -7.39
CA HIS A 59 -8.52 3.91 -8.64
C HIS A 59 -7.75 4.78 -9.63
N CYS A 60 -7.44 4.24 -10.79
CA CYS A 60 -6.80 5.03 -11.83
C CYS A 60 -7.88 5.59 -12.74
N PHE A 61 -7.95 6.92 -12.81
CA PHE A 61 -8.99 7.58 -13.60
C PHE A 61 -8.71 7.52 -15.10
N SER A 62 -7.47 7.18 -15.50
CA SER A 62 -7.17 7.01 -16.91
C SER A 62 -7.55 5.65 -17.41
N CYS A 63 -7.15 4.58 -16.76
CA CYS A 63 -7.49 3.24 -17.23
C CYS A 63 -8.75 2.68 -16.57
N LYS A 64 -9.31 3.42 -15.61
CA LYS A 64 -10.59 3.06 -14.97
C LYS A 64 -10.56 1.71 -14.29
N LYS A 65 -9.44 1.40 -13.65
CA LYS A 65 -9.25 0.16 -12.95
C LYS A 65 -8.93 0.42 -11.49
N ASN A 66 -9.31 -0.53 -10.65
CA ASN A 66 -8.95 -0.48 -9.24
C ASN A 66 -7.75 -1.38 -8.99
N LEU A 67 -6.92 -0.98 -8.04
CA LEU A 67 -5.76 -1.76 -7.65
C LEU A 67 -5.71 -1.84 -6.15
N ASN A 68 -5.48 -3.04 -5.62
CA ASN A 68 -5.09 -3.15 -4.21
C ASN A 68 -3.56 -3.25 -4.16
N ASN A 69 -2.99 -3.41 -2.98
CA ASN A 69 -1.53 -3.46 -2.87
C ASN A 69 -0.92 -4.68 -3.55
N ILE A 70 -1.63 -5.80 -3.57
CA ILE A 70 -1.15 -6.98 -4.29
C ILE A 70 -1.15 -6.71 -5.79
N ASP A 71 -2.23 -6.14 -6.30
CA ASP A 71 -2.34 -5.78 -7.72
C ASP A 71 -1.24 -4.81 -8.12
N LEU A 72 -0.91 -3.87 -7.23
CA LEU A 72 0.14 -2.90 -7.50
C LEU A 72 1.47 -3.60 -7.73
N LEU A 73 1.86 -4.51 -6.84
CA LEU A 73 3.14 -5.20 -7.00
C LEU A 73 3.15 -6.07 -8.23
N ILE A 74 2.06 -6.74 -8.54
CA ILE A 74 1.99 -7.55 -9.75
C ILE A 74 2.14 -6.65 -10.99
N SER A 75 1.55 -5.47 -10.97
CA SER A 75 1.69 -4.52 -12.08
C SER A 75 3.11 -3.99 -12.21
N LEU A 76 3.92 -4.10 -11.15
CA LEU A 76 5.34 -3.72 -11.18
C LEU A 76 6.24 -4.92 -11.46
N ASP A 77 5.67 -5.99 -11.99
CA ASP A 77 6.38 -7.20 -12.43
C ASP A 77 6.84 -8.13 -11.33
N TYR A 78 6.31 -8.01 -10.14
CA TYR A 78 6.52 -9.02 -9.11
C TYR A 78 5.58 -10.19 -9.39
N ASP A 79 6.05 -11.42 -9.18
CA ASP A 79 5.12 -12.53 -9.27
C ASP A 79 4.27 -12.59 -7.99
N PHE A 80 3.21 -13.38 -8.02
CA PHE A 80 2.24 -13.38 -6.92
C PHE A 80 2.87 -13.79 -5.60
N LEU A 81 3.67 -14.85 -5.57
CA LEU A 81 4.27 -15.31 -4.33
C LEU A 81 5.27 -14.31 -3.78
N SER A 82 6.10 -13.73 -4.64
CA SER A 82 7.05 -12.71 -4.19
C SER A 82 6.33 -11.48 -3.66
N ALA A 83 5.27 -11.08 -4.33
CA ALA A 83 4.49 -9.92 -3.89
C ALA A 83 3.90 -10.17 -2.52
N VAL A 84 3.28 -11.32 -2.30
CA VAL A 84 2.66 -11.62 -1.03
C VAL A 84 3.69 -11.73 0.08
N THR A 85 4.84 -12.34 -0.20
CA THR A 85 5.90 -12.46 0.80
C THR A 85 6.40 -11.09 1.27
N LEU A 86 6.65 -10.19 0.32
CA LEU A 86 7.09 -8.85 0.66
C LEU A 86 6.01 -8.09 1.41
N LEU A 87 4.78 -8.18 0.95
CA LEU A 87 3.69 -7.45 1.59
C LEU A 87 3.44 -7.96 3.00
N GLU A 88 3.60 -9.25 3.23
CA GLU A 88 3.48 -9.79 4.58
C GLU A 88 4.56 -9.21 5.49
N GLN A 89 5.80 -9.13 5.01
CA GLN A 89 6.87 -8.53 5.80
C GLN A 89 6.56 -7.09 6.13
N TRP A 90 6.11 -6.33 5.15
CA TRP A 90 5.79 -4.91 5.37
C TRP A 90 4.59 -4.74 6.28
N LEU A 91 3.60 -5.61 6.18
CA LEU A 91 2.45 -5.58 7.08
C LEU A 91 2.89 -5.81 8.52
N ASN A 92 3.75 -6.81 8.75
CA ASN A 92 4.24 -7.10 10.10
C ASN A 92 5.06 -5.93 10.65
N GLN A 93 5.90 -5.32 9.82
CA GLN A 93 6.69 -4.17 10.23
C GLN A 93 5.80 -2.98 10.55
N TYR A 94 4.79 -2.76 9.72
CA TYR A 94 3.86 -1.65 9.92
C TYR A 94 3.08 -1.84 11.22
N GLN A 95 2.57 -3.02 11.47
CA GLN A 95 1.80 -3.30 12.67
C GLN A 95 2.66 -3.19 13.93
N THR A 96 3.92 -3.60 13.85
CA THR A 96 4.84 -3.46 14.97
C THR A 96 5.09 -1.99 15.28
N ARG A 97 5.28 -1.16 14.25
CA ARG A 97 5.48 0.27 14.46
C ARG A 97 4.22 0.93 15.03
N GLN A 98 3.05 0.51 14.58
CA GLN A 98 1.80 1.06 15.10
C GLN A 98 1.62 0.70 16.57
N ALA A 99 1.91 -0.54 16.94
CA ALA A 99 1.82 -0.94 18.33
C ALA A 99 2.81 -0.16 19.21
N THR A 100 4.02 0.05 18.70
CA THR A 100 5.02 0.81 19.45
C THR A 100 4.58 2.26 19.62
N GLN A 101 4.02 2.84 18.58
CA GLN A 101 3.60 4.23 18.69
C GLN A 101 2.42 4.41 19.60
N LYS A 102 1.54 3.42 19.69
CA LYS A 102 0.43 3.58 20.55
C LYS A 102 0.79 3.41 21.95
N THR A 103 1.76 2.69 22.22
CA THR A 103 2.06 2.37 23.48
C THR A 103 2.48 3.46 24.19
N PRO A 104 2.60 3.73 24.74
CA PRO A 104 2.87 4.54 25.61
C PRO A 104 2.43 5.49 25.77
N ALA A 105 1.90 5.39 25.56
CA ALA A 105 1.37 6.21 25.94
C ALA A 105 2.26 7.16 26.18
N THR A 106 2.94 7.19 26.00
CA THR A 106 3.75 7.96 26.24
C THR A 106 3.71 9.07 26.02
N PRO A 107 3.52 9.52 26.28
CA PRO A 107 3.55 10.59 26.28
C PRO A 107 4.35 11.27 26.10
N PRO A 108 4.57 11.69 25.93
CA PRO A 108 5.28 12.52 25.74
C PRO A 108 5.64 13.20 26.43
N PRO A 109 6.05 13.33 26.73
CA PRO A 109 6.48 14.08 27.45
C PRO A 109 6.43 15.08 27.30
N PRO A 110 6.28 15.58 27.62
CA PRO A 110 6.30 16.75 27.75
C PRO A 110 7.23 17.43 27.59
#